data_4510b302aebc1b671bad6708ac842d29
#
_entry.id   4510b302aebc1b671bad6708ac842d29
#
_cell.length_a   1.000
_cell.length_b   1.000
_cell.length_c   1.000
_cell.angle_alpha   90.00
_cell.angle_beta   90.00
_cell.angle_gamma   90.00
#
_symmetry.space_group_name_H-M   'P 1'
#
loop_
_entity.id
_entity.type
_entity.pdbx_description
1 polymer ?
#
loop_
_entity_poly.entity_id
_entity_poly.type
_entity_poly.pdbx_seq_one_letter_code
_entity_poly.pdbx_strand_id
1 'polypeptide(L)'
;MDYSFEHEAYLKGYTAVCGIDEAGRGPLAGPVYAAAVWLPEGLVIDSLNDSKKLSEKKREALFDVIKENAVAYGIGFADEKEIDEINILQATYLAMRRAYDNMQKACDYVLIDGNRMPPMPVPGETIVKGDAKSPSIAAASILAKVSRDRVMLEYAKQYPVYHFEKHKGYGTKVHVEALHEFGPCPIHRKTFLKKILG
;
A
#
# COMPACT_ATOMS: atom_id res chain seq x y z
N MET A 1 1.09 -17.28 -9.59
CA MET A 1 0.49 -16.00 -9.96
C MET A 1 0.17 -16.01 -11.43
N ASP A 2 -1.04 -15.71 -11.76
CA ASP A 2 -1.54 -15.58 -13.14
C ASP A 2 -2.71 -14.59 -13.19
N TYR A 3 -3.25 -14.33 -14.38
CA TYR A 3 -4.37 -13.41 -14.58
C TYR A 3 -5.76 -14.07 -14.40
N SER A 4 -5.89 -15.17 -13.68
CA SER A 4 -7.18 -15.89 -13.54
C SER A 4 -8.29 -15.02 -12.96
N PHE A 5 -8.00 -14.22 -11.93
CA PHE A 5 -9.00 -13.35 -11.29
C PHE A 5 -9.40 -12.19 -12.21
N GLU A 6 -8.45 -11.57 -12.88
CA GLU A 6 -8.71 -10.53 -13.86
C GLU A 6 -9.53 -11.09 -15.04
N HIS A 7 -9.16 -12.26 -15.54
CA HIS A 7 -9.86 -12.94 -16.63
C HIS A 7 -11.31 -13.30 -16.27
N GLU A 8 -11.54 -13.82 -15.06
CA GLU A 8 -12.90 -14.10 -14.57
C GLU A 8 -13.77 -12.83 -14.54
N ALA A 9 -13.21 -11.69 -14.14
CA ALA A 9 -13.93 -10.43 -14.18
C ALA A 9 -14.26 -9.99 -15.62
N TYR A 10 -13.34 -10.14 -16.56
CA TYR A 10 -13.59 -9.88 -17.98
C TYR A 10 -14.69 -10.80 -18.55
N LEU A 11 -14.69 -12.09 -18.18
CA LEU A 11 -15.75 -13.03 -18.58
C LEU A 11 -17.14 -12.65 -18.04
N LYS A 12 -17.21 -11.96 -16.90
CA LYS A 12 -18.45 -11.40 -16.33
C LYS A 12 -18.94 -10.14 -17.06
N GLY A 13 -18.16 -9.62 -18.02
CA GLY A 13 -18.52 -8.45 -18.82
C GLY A 13 -17.87 -7.13 -18.37
N TYR A 14 -17.02 -7.14 -17.33
CA TYR A 14 -16.24 -5.96 -16.95
C TYR A 14 -15.13 -5.70 -17.98
N THR A 15 -14.74 -4.44 -18.14
CA THR A 15 -13.79 -4.03 -19.19
C THR A 15 -12.50 -3.40 -18.64
N ALA A 16 -12.53 -3.01 -17.38
CA ALA A 16 -11.41 -2.31 -16.73
C ALA A 16 -11.25 -2.83 -15.29
N VAL A 17 -10.33 -3.77 -15.12
CA VAL A 17 -10.12 -4.45 -13.83
C VAL A 17 -8.82 -3.94 -13.20
N CYS A 18 -8.89 -3.40 -11.97
CA CYS A 18 -7.70 -3.02 -11.23
C CYS A 18 -7.52 -3.83 -9.95
N GLY A 19 -6.25 -4.02 -9.56
CA GLY A 19 -5.87 -4.55 -8.26
C GLY A 19 -5.57 -3.43 -7.29
N ILE A 20 -5.91 -3.61 -6.01
CA ILE A 20 -5.68 -2.64 -4.94
C ILE A 20 -5.03 -3.35 -3.75
N ASP A 21 -3.99 -2.74 -3.20
CA ASP A 21 -3.31 -3.20 -2.00
C ASP A 21 -2.79 -2.02 -1.19
N GLU A 22 -2.48 -2.25 0.09
CA GLU A 22 -1.96 -1.24 1.01
C GLU A 22 -0.56 -1.58 1.53
N ALA A 23 0.07 -0.56 2.11
CA ALA A 23 1.31 -0.67 2.87
C ALA A 23 1.29 0.26 4.07
N GLY A 24 1.79 -0.22 5.21
CA GLY A 24 1.96 0.63 6.38
C GLY A 24 0.81 0.61 7.38
N ARG A 25 0.08 -0.48 7.53
CA ARG A 25 -0.94 -0.63 8.59
C ARG A 25 -0.35 -0.77 9.98
N GLY A 26 0.73 -1.54 10.12
CA GLY A 26 1.34 -1.89 11.40
C GLY A 26 2.31 -0.90 12.05
N PRO A 27 2.96 0.03 11.32
CA PRO A 27 3.91 0.96 11.90
C PRO A 27 3.34 1.84 13.01
N LEU A 28 4.22 2.29 13.91
CA LEU A 28 3.91 3.25 14.99
C LEU A 28 3.91 4.69 14.50
N ALA A 29 4.47 4.95 13.32
CA ALA A 29 4.64 6.27 12.76
C ALA A 29 4.39 6.28 11.24
N GLY A 30 3.95 7.43 10.75
CA GLY A 30 3.76 7.69 9.33
C GLY A 30 2.41 7.24 8.80
N PRO A 31 2.15 7.56 7.52
CA PRO A 31 0.87 7.29 6.88
C PRO A 31 0.68 5.82 6.53
N VAL A 32 -0.57 5.43 6.25
CA VAL A 32 -0.91 4.22 5.48
C VAL A 32 -1.08 4.62 4.02
N TYR A 33 -0.45 3.87 3.13
CA TYR A 33 -0.52 4.04 1.68
C TYR A 33 -1.34 2.94 1.03
N ALA A 34 -1.96 3.25 -0.09
CA ALA A 34 -2.56 2.26 -0.98
C ALA A 34 -2.29 2.63 -2.44
N ALA A 35 -2.38 1.65 -3.30
CA ALA A 35 -2.31 1.86 -4.74
C ALA A 35 -3.38 1.03 -5.45
N ALA A 36 -3.82 1.52 -6.59
CA ALA A 36 -4.70 0.84 -7.51
C ALA A 36 -4.00 0.75 -8.88
N VAL A 37 -3.96 -0.43 -9.48
CA VAL A 37 -3.25 -0.66 -10.75
C VAL A 37 -4.10 -1.47 -11.70
N TRP A 38 -4.29 -0.95 -12.90
CA TRP A 38 -4.88 -1.66 -14.04
C TRP A 38 -3.78 -2.01 -15.04
N LEU A 39 -3.45 -3.29 -15.14
CA LEU A 39 -2.46 -3.80 -16.09
C LEU A 39 -3.15 -4.26 -17.38
N PRO A 40 -2.47 -4.16 -18.54
CA PRO A 40 -2.92 -4.85 -19.75
C PRO A 40 -3.04 -6.36 -19.48
N GLU A 41 -4.11 -6.97 -19.98
CA GLU A 41 -4.34 -8.41 -19.82
C GLU A 41 -3.17 -9.21 -20.41
N GLY A 42 -2.64 -10.16 -19.64
CA GLY A 42 -1.55 -11.02 -20.05
C GLY A 42 -0.15 -10.40 -20.00
N LEU A 43 -0.02 -9.15 -19.57
CA LEU A 43 1.30 -8.51 -19.40
C LEU A 43 2.14 -9.28 -18.37
N VAL A 44 3.34 -9.68 -18.78
CA VAL A 44 4.32 -10.30 -17.88
C VAL A 44 5.33 -9.24 -17.44
N ILE A 45 5.46 -9.06 -16.12
CA ILE A 45 6.50 -8.21 -15.52
C ILE A 45 7.42 -9.13 -14.72
N ASP A 46 8.69 -9.17 -15.12
CA ASP A 46 9.69 -10.01 -14.47
C ASP A 46 9.82 -9.69 -12.98
N SER A 47 9.95 -10.72 -12.17
CA SER A 47 10.12 -10.66 -10.71
C SER A 47 8.89 -10.14 -9.92
N LEU A 48 7.76 -9.86 -10.54
CA LEU A 48 6.57 -9.37 -9.85
C LEU A 48 6.03 -10.40 -8.82
N ASN A 49 6.09 -11.69 -9.14
CA ASN A 49 5.67 -12.79 -8.27
C ASN A 49 6.52 -12.98 -7.02
N ASP A 50 7.73 -12.44 -7.00
CA ASP A 50 8.67 -12.53 -5.88
C ASP A 50 8.84 -11.19 -5.13
N SER A 51 7.90 -10.27 -5.31
CA SER A 51 7.98 -8.88 -4.82
C SER A 51 8.33 -8.74 -3.34
N LYS A 52 7.82 -9.64 -2.48
CA LYS A 52 8.12 -9.65 -1.05
C LYS A 52 9.56 -10.03 -0.71
N LYS A 53 10.26 -10.74 -1.61
CA LYS A 53 11.66 -11.16 -1.46
C LYS A 53 12.64 -10.19 -2.10
N LEU A 54 12.14 -9.17 -2.81
CA LEU A 54 13.00 -8.23 -3.52
C LEU A 54 13.72 -7.29 -2.57
N SER A 55 14.96 -6.92 -2.93
CA SER A 55 15.64 -5.80 -2.30
C SER A 55 14.93 -4.48 -2.57
N GLU A 56 15.19 -3.48 -1.73
CA GLU A 56 14.64 -2.12 -1.92
C GLU A 56 14.96 -1.57 -3.32
N LYS A 57 16.19 -1.74 -3.78
CA LYS A 57 16.62 -1.32 -5.13
C LYS A 57 15.83 -1.99 -6.25
N LYS A 58 15.54 -3.29 -6.13
CA LYS A 58 14.74 -4.01 -7.12
C LYS A 58 13.27 -3.59 -7.10
N ARG A 59 12.71 -3.33 -5.91
CA ARG A 59 11.35 -2.78 -5.80
C ARG A 59 11.24 -1.39 -6.43
N GLU A 60 12.23 -0.52 -6.23
CA GLU A 60 12.30 0.80 -6.88
C GLU A 60 12.31 0.68 -8.40
N ALA A 61 13.07 -0.26 -8.96
CA ALA A 61 13.08 -0.51 -10.40
C ALA A 61 11.72 -1.01 -10.91
N LEU A 62 11.06 -1.92 -10.18
CA LEU A 62 9.71 -2.39 -10.53
C LEU A 62 8.65 -1.29 -10.45
N PHE A 63 8.78 -0.35 -9.53
CA PHE A 63 7.89 0.80 -9.42
C PHE A 63 7.79 1.57 -10.75
N ASP A 64 8.92 1.86 -11.37
CA ASP A 64 8.96 2.55 -12.66
C ASP A 64 8.41 1.69 -13.80
N VAL A 65 8.79 0.41 -13.85
CA VAL A 65 8.28 -0.54 -14.86
C VAL A 65 6.76 -0.66 -14.80
N ILE A 66 6.18 -0.76 -13.60
CA ILE A 66 4.72 -0.84 -13.43
C ILE A 66 4.06 0.43 -13.94
N LYS A 67 4.55 1.60 -13.56
CA LYS A 67 3.98 2.89 -14.00
C LYS A 67 4.05 3.10 -15.50
N GLU A 68 5.13 2.66 -16.14
CA GLU A 68 5.33 2.77 -17.59
C GLU A 68 4.40 1.84 -18.39
N ASN A 69 4.05 0.68 -17.84
CA ASN A 69 3.30 -0.37 -18.53
C ASN A 69 1.82 -0.46 -18.13
N ALA A 70 1.42 0.12 -17.00
CA ALA A 70 0.02 0.11 -16.58
C ALA A 70 -0.87 0.91 -17.54
N VAL A 71 -2.09 0.43 -17.77
CA VAL A 71 -3.13 1.20 -18.47
C VAL A 71 -3.50 2.44 -17.66
N ALA A 72 -3.63 2.27 -16.34
CA ALA A 72 -3.83 3.33 -15.37
C ALA A 72 -3.38 2.88 -13.99
N TYR A 73 -2.99 3.82 -13.16
CA TYR A 73 -2.69 3.58 -11.75
C TYR A 73 -3.04 4.82 -10.92
N GLY A 74 -3.25 4.61 -9.64
CA GLY A 74 -3.42 5.68 -8.67
C GLY A 74 -2.77 5.32 -7.34
N ILE A 75 -2.29 6.33 -6.62
CA ILE A 75 -1.69 6.19 -5.30
C ILE A 75 -2.46 7.12 -4.36
N GLY A 76 -2.80 6.62 -3.19
CA GLY A 76 -3.49 7.37 -2.15
C GLY A 76 -2.94 7.04 -0.76
N PHE A 77 -3.17 7.92 0.18
CA PHE A 77 -2.76 7.70 1.56
C PHE A 77 -3.73 8.35 2.54
N ALA A 78 -3.66 7.90 3.78
CA ALA A 78 -4.21 8.57 4.95
C ALA A 78 -3.08 8.82 5.95
N ASP A 79 -3.02 10.03 6.49
CA ASP A 79 -1.94 10.43 7.40
C ASP A 79 -2.16 9.90 8.82
N GLU A 80 -1.17 10.12 9.69
CA GLU A 80 -1.19 9.67 11.07
C GLU A 80 -2.32 10.30 11.90
N LYS A 81 -2.76 11.51 11.55
CA LYS A 81 -3.88 12.19 12.22
C LYS A 81 -5.20 11.54 11.83
N GLU A 82 -5.39 11.26 10.56
CA GLU A 82 -6.56 10.54 10.04
C GLU A 82 -6.62 9.13 10.65
N ILE A 83 -5.48 8.42 10.76
CA ILE A 83 -5.40 7.12 11.43
C ILE A 83 -5.85 7.20 12.89
N ASP A 84 -5.40 8.21 13.62
CA ASP A 84 -5.79 8.40 15.03
C ASP A 84 -7.27 8.75 15.16
N GLU A 85 -7.83 9.49 14.22
CA GLU A 85 -9.22 9.95 14.22
C GLU A 85 -10.23 8.85 13.88
N ILE A 86 -9.98 8.08 12.82
CA ILE A 86 -10.93 7.12 12.24
C ILE A 86 -10.54 5.64 12.41
N ASN A 87 -9.43 5.34 13.05
CA ASN A 87 -8.71 4.05 13.18
C ASN A 87 -8.04 3.55 11.90
N ILE A 88 -7.15 2.56 12.06
CA ILE A 88 -6.33 2.05 10.95
C ILE A 88 -7.16 1.34 9.86
N LEU A 89 -8.24 0.66 10.22
CA LEU A 89 -9.08 -0.01 9.23
C LEU A 89 -9.75 1.02 8.32
N GLN A 90 -10.39 2.02 8.90
CA GLN A 90 -11.07 3.08 8.12
C GLN A 90 -10.07 3.95 7.35
N ALA A 91 -8.92 4.23 7.94
CA ALA A 91 -7.84 4.97 7.26
C ALA A 91 -7.29 4.18 6.06
N THR A 92 -7.16 2.86 6.19
CA THR A 92 -6.77 1.98 5.07
C THR A 92 -7.80 2.04 3.94
N TYR A 93 -9.08 1.98 4.26
CA TYR A 93 -10.16 2.11 3.28
C TYR A 93 -10.16 3.48 2.59
N LEU A 94 -9.90 4.54 3.35
CA LEU A 94 -9.75 5.89 2.82
C LEU A 94 -8.57 6.00 1.85
N ALA A 95 -7.42 5.42 2.20
CA ALA A 95 -6.26 5.37 1.32
C ALA A 95 -6.55 4.60 0.03
N MET A 96 -7.22 3.45 0.12
CA MET A 96 -7.64 2.66 -1.05
C MET A 96 -8.62 3.43 -1.94
N ARG A 97 -9.59 4.12 -1.37
CA ARG A 97 -10.52 4.95 -2.12
C ARG A 97 -9.81 6.10 -2.83
N ARG A 98 -8.90 6.79 -2.15
CA ARG A 98 -8.08 7.85 -2.73
C ARG A 98 -7.18 7.34 -3.85
N ALA A 99 -6.60 6.13 -3.70
CA ALA A 99 -5.85 5.49 -4.77
C ALA A 99 -6.70 5.24 -6.01
N TYR A 100 -7.90 4.71 -5.84
CA TYR A 100 -8.84 4.50 -6.93
C TYR A 100 -9.24 5.83 -7.61
N ASP A 101 -9.60 6.85 -6.82
CA ASP A 101 -10.01 8.15 -7.33
C ASP A 101 -8.87 8.89 -8.08
N ASN A 102 -7.62 8.60 -7.75
CA ASN A 102 -6.43 9.17 -8.39
C ASN A 102 -6.00 8.46 -9.69
N MET A 103 -6.69 7.40 -10.10
CA MET A 103 -6.39 6.73 -11.37
C MET A 103 -6.70 7.64 -12.56
N GLN A 104 -5.85 7.60 -13.60
CA GLN A 104 -6.02 8.38 -14.83
C GLN A 104 -7.24 7.93 -15.66
N LYS A 105 -7.64 6.66 -15.50
CA LYS A 105 -8.82 6.05 -16.13
C LYS A 105 -9.58 5.25 -15.08
N ALA A 106 -10.89 5.40 -15.05
CA ALA A 106 -11.75 4.66 -14.13
C ALA A 106 -11.76 3.16 -14.47
N CYS A 107 -11.74 2.34 -13.42
CA CYS A 107 -12.01 0.90 -13.51
C CYS A 107 -13.47 0.63 -13.18
N ASP A 108 -14.01 -0.46 -13.71
CA ASP A 108 -15.39 -0.92 -13.46
C ASP A 108 -15.46 -2.16 -12.56
N TYR A 109 -14.29 -2.72 -12.20
CA TYR A 109 -14.17 -3.83 -11.24
C TYR A 109 -12.86 -3.76 -10.45
N VAL A 110 -12.90 -4.07 -9.16
CA VAL A 110 -11.73 -4.02 -8.28
C VAL A 110 -11.43 -5.38 -7.64
N LEU A 111 -10.14 -5.75 -7.63
CA LEU A 111 -9.60 -6.89 -6.90
C LEU A 111 -8.83 -6.37 -5.69
N ILE A 112 -9.29 -6.70 -4.49
CA ILE A 112 -8.71 -6.15 -3.23
C ILE A 112 -7.91 -7.24 -2.54
N ASP A 113 -6.66 -6.93 -2.13
CA ASP A 113 -5.92 -7.83 -1.23
C ASP A 113 -6.60 -7.88 0.14
N GLY A 114 -6.79 -9.10 0.65
CA GLY A 114 -7.35 -9.32 1.98
C GLY A 114 -8.69 -10.04 2.01
N ASN A 115 -9.42 -9.88 3.11
CA ASN A 115 -10.67 -10.60 3.38
C ASN A 115 -11.87 -9.67 3.67
N ARG A 116 -11.70 -8.37 3.54
CA ARG A 116 -12.76 -7.37 3.76
C ARG A 116 -12.83 -6.38 2.62
N MET A 117 -14.01 -6.26 2.05
CA MET A 117 -14.26 -5.30 0.96
C MET A 117 -14.40 -3.89 1.53
N PRO A 118 -13.54 -2.94 1.12
CA PRO A 118 -13.75 -1.53 1.43
C PRO A 118 -14.97 -0.97 0.68
N PRO A 119 -15.57 0.13 1.15
CA PRO A 119 -16.57 0.86 0.37
C PRO A 119 -15.95 1.39 -0.92
N MET A 120 -16.37 0.85 -2.06
CA MET A 120 -15.88 1.24 -3.39
C MET A 120 -17.06 1.64 -4.28
N PRO A 121 -16.86 2.57 -5.24
CA PRO A 121 -17.93 3.02 -6.15
C PRO A 121 -18.27 2.01 -7.25
N VAL A 122 -17.54 0.91 -7.34
CA VAL A 122 -17.69 -0.16 -8.33
C VAL A 122 -17.68 -1.51 -7.64
N PRO A 123 -18.26 -2.56 -8.26
CA PRO A 123 -18.19 -3.92 -7.72
C PRO A 123 -16.77 -4.46 -7.74
N GLY A 124 -16.54 -5.51 -6.97
CA GLY A 124 -15.26 -6.19 -6.88
C GLY A 124 -15.30 -7.39 -5.95
N GLU A 125 -14.15 -7.94 -5.71
CA GLU A 125 -13.97 -9.07 -4.79
C GLU A 125 -12.68 -8.93 -3.98
N THR A 126 -12.65 -9.61 -2.85
CA THR A 126 -11.46 -9.72 -2.01
C THR A 126 -10.74 -11.03 -2.29
N ILE A 127 -9.41 -10.99 -2.31
CA ILE A 127 -8.56 -12.15 -2.54
C ILE A 127 -7.55 -12.25 -1.40
N VAL A 128 -7.69 -13.27 -0.56
CA VAL A 128 -6.72 -13.51 0.52
C VAL A 128 -5.36 -13.88 -0.08
N LYS A 129 -4.33 -13.14 0.33
CA LYS A 129 -2.99 -13.19 -0.26
C LYS A 129 -3.01 -12.88 -1.77
N GLY A 130 -3.81 -11.89 -2.14
CA GLY A 130 -3.99 -11.49 -3.53
C GLY A 130 -2.71 -11.03 -4.19
N ASP A 131 -1.82 -10.40 -3.44
CA ASP A 131 -0.48 -9.99 -3.89
C ASP A 131 0.41 -11.17 -4.37
N ALA A 132 0.12 -12.39 -3.94
CA ALA A 132 0.78 -13.60 -4.43
C ALA A 132 0.01 -14.30 -5.57
N LYS A 133 -1.21 -13.87 -5.88
CA LYS A 133 -2.12 -14.57 -6.81
C LYS A 133 -2.48 -13.75 -8.06
N SER A 134 -2.68 -12.44 -7.90
CA SER A 134 -3.08 -11.51 -8.97
C SER A 134 -1.95 -10.57 -9.33
N PRO A 135 -1.55 -10.48 -10.60
CA PRO A 135 -0.54 -9.53 -11.05
C PRO A 135 -0.92 -8.07 -10.78
N SER A 136 -2.20 -7.73 -10.92
CA SER A 136 -2.71 -6.36 -10.65
C SER A 136 -2.56 -5.99 -9.18
N ILE A 137 -2.88 -6.90 -8.25
CA ILE A 137 -2.70 -6.69 -6.81
C ILE A 137 -1.20 -6.65 -6.46
N ALA A 138 -0.39 -7.53 -7.04
CA ALA A 138 1.06 -7.52 -6.82
C ALA A 138 1.70 -6.20 -7.26
N ALA A 139 1.30 -5.68 -8.40
CA ALA A 139 1.74 -4.37 -8.88
C ALA A 139 1.32 -3.23 -7.93
N ALA A 140 0.08 -3.26 -7.45
CA ALA A 140 -0.41 -2.30 -6.45
C ALA A 140 0.40 -2.37 -5.14
N SER A 141 0.72 -3.58 -4.67
CA SER A 141 1.58 -3.81 -3.50
C SER A 141 2.93 -3.10 -3.63
N ILE A 142 3.59 -3.21 -4.79
CA ILE A 142 4.86 -2.53 -5.07
C ILE A 142 4.69 -1.01 -5.05
N LEU A 143 3.68 -0.47 -5.74
CA LEU A 143 3.47 0.98 -5.76
C LEU A 143 3.18 1.55 -4.36
N ALA A 144 2.35 0.88 -3.59
CA ALA A 144 2.05 1.29 -2.21
C ALA A 144 3.29 1.24 -1.31
N LYS A 145 4.05 0.14 -1.36
CA LYS A 145 5.24 -0.07 -0.54
C LYS A 145 6.33 0.95 -0.84
N VAL A 146 6.68 1.13 -2.11
CA VAL A 146 7.74 2.07 -2.52
C VAL A 146 7.34 3.50 -2.20
N SER A 147 6.08 3.90 -2.47
CA SER A 147 5.59 5.24 -2.15
C SER A 147 5.70 5.54 -0.66
N ARG A 148 5.30 4.59 0.19
CA ARG A 148 5.40 4.76 1.64
C ARG A 148 6.85 4.82 2.11
N ASP A 149 7.71 3.93 1.64
CA ASP A 149 9.13 3.90 2.03
C ASP A 149 9.83 5.22 1.67
N ARG A 150 9.55 5.82 0.52
CA ARG A 150 10.08 7.13 0.11
C ARG A 150 9.70 8.23 1.09
N VAL A 151 8.45 8.28 1.53
CA VAL A 151 7.99 9.26 2.53
C VAL A 151 8.68 9.04 3.87
N MET A 152 8.88 7.79 4.29
CA MET A 152 9.57 7.49 5.53
C MET A 152 11.06 7.86 5.48
N LEU A 153 11.70 7.79 4.32
CA LEU A 153 13.07 8.29 4.12
C LEU A 153 13.16 9.82 4.28
N GLU A 154 12.17 10.55 3.79
CA GLU A 154 12.10 12.00 4.00
C GLU A 154 11.87 12.34 5.49
N TYR A 155 11.02 11.60 6.18
CA TYR A 155 10.84 11.75 7.63
C TYR A 155 12.10 11.37 8.44
N ALA A 156 12.91 10.43 7.95
CA ALA A 156 14.20 10.12 8.57
C ALA A 156 15.14 11.31 8.59
N LYS A 157 15.11 12.14 7.55
CA LYS A 157 15.91 13.38 7.49
C LYS A 157 15.38 14.46 8.44
N GLN A 158 14.05 14.55 8.60
CA GLN A 158 13.42 15.53 9.50
C GLN A 158 13.53 15.15 10.98
N TYR A 159 13.48 13.85 11.27
CA TYR A 159 13.49 13.30 12.64
C TYR A 159 14.55 12.21 12.78
N PRO A 160 15.84 12.56 12.70
CA PRO A 160 16.94 11.58 12.58
C PRO A 160 17.11 10.67 13.79
N VAL A 161 16.64 11.07 14.97
CA VAL A 161 16.81 10.31 16.22
C VAL A 161 16.05 8.98 16.24
N TYR A 162 15.01 8.83 15.41
CA TYR A 162 14.19 7.61 15.36
C TYR A 162 14.70 6.55 14.40
N HIS A 163 15.59 6.87 13.47
CA HIS A 163 16.12 5.96 12.45
C HIS A 163 15.07 5.36 11.52
N PHE A 164 14.12 6.17 11.06
CA PHE A 164 13.05 5.74 10.15
C PHE A 164 13.57 5.14 8.83
N GLU A 165 14.76 5.48 8.40
CA GLU A 165 15.42 4.87 7.23
C GLU A 165 15.66 3.36 7.41
N LYS A 166 15.83 2.90 8.65
CA LYS A 166 16.07 1.48 8.96
C LYS A 166 14.79 0.66 9.02
N HIS A 167 13.77 1.14 9.72
CA HIS A 167 12.56 0.36 10.04
C HIS A 167 11.27 0.94 9.47
N LYS A 168 11.31 2.07 8.78
CA LYS A 168 10.15 2.71 8.12
C LYS A 168 8.96 2.95 9.07
N GLY A 169 9.23 3.17 10.34
CA GLY A 169 8.22 3.44 11.37
C GLY A 169 7.69 2.22 12.11
N TYR A 170 8.09 1.01 11.75
CA TYR A 170 7.67 -0.20 12.48
C TYR A 170 8.24 -0.24 13.89
N GLY A 171 7.52 -0.92 14.81
CA GLY A 171 7.87 -1.00 16.23
C GLY A 171 9.03 -1.94 16.55
N THR A 172 10.18 -1.72 15.91
CA THR A 172 11.42 -2.41 16.23
C THR A 172 11.98 -1.97 17.59
N LYS A 173 12.91 -2.74 18.14
CA LYS A 173 13.60 -2.37 19.37
C LYS A 173 14.20 -0.97 19.31
N VAL A 174 14.91 -0.65 18.21
CA VAL A 174 15.51 0.67 17.97
C VAL A 174 14.48 1.79 18.02
N HIS A 175 13.32 1.60 17.37
CA HIS A 175 12.24 2.59 17.36
C HIS A 175 11.62 2.79 18.76
N VAL A 176 11.36 1.69 19.47
CA VAL A 176 10.80 1.74 20.83
C VAL A 176 11.78 2.40 21.82
N GLU A 177 13.08 2.09 21.73
CA GLU A 177 14.11 2.74 22.56
C GLU A 177 14.17 4.25 22.28
N ALA A 178 14.12 4.67 21.02
CA ALA A 178 14.07 6.09 20.66
C ALA A 178 12.82 6.78 21.19
N LEU A 179 11.67 6.12 21.16
CA LEU A 179 10.43 6.65 21.75
C LEU A 179 10.53 6.85 23.27
N HIS A 180 11.17 5.93 24.00
CA HIS A 180 11.40 6.08 25.44
C HIS A 180 12.39 7.21 25.74
N GLU A 181 13.40 7.41 24.91
CA GLU A 181 14.43 8.43 25.12
C GLU A 181 13.96 9.84 24.72
N PHE A 182 13.33 9.97 23.55
CA PHE A 182 13.02 11.27 22.93
C PHE A 182 11.52 11.62 22.94
N GLY A 183 10.65 10.68 23.31
CA GLY A 183 9.22 10.84 23.15
C GLY A 183 8.75 10.76 21.70
N PRO A 184 7.44 10.93 21.42
CA PRO A 184 6.91 10.89 20.08
C PRO A 184 7.15 12.21 19.34
N CYS A 185 7.34 12.13 18.02
CA CYS A 185 7.33 13.27 17.10
C CYS A 185 5.95 13.41 16.40
N PRO A 186 5.73 14.49 15.61
CA PRO A 186 4.42 14.77 15.00
C PRO A 186 3.86 13.68 14.10
N ILE A 187 4.71 12.80 13.52
CA ILE A 187 4.23 11.74 12.63
C ILE A 187 3.91 10.42 13.36
N HIS A 188 4.08 10.35 14.68
CA HIS A 188 3.69 9.17 15.43
C HIS A 188 2.17 9.06 15.55
N ARG A 189 1.68 7.83 15.47
CA ARG A 189 0.27 7.48 15.66
C ARG A 189 0.00 7.36 17.15
N LYS A 190 -0.59 8.39 17.76
CA LYS A 190 -0.81 8.46 19.21
C LYS A 190 -1.58 7.26 19.75
N THR A 191 -2.60 6.80 19.02
CA THR A 191 -3.42 5.66 19.41
C THR A 191 -2.62 4.35 19.45
N PHE A 192 -1.54 4.22 18.68
CA PHE A 192 -0.67 3.04 18.66
C PHE A 192 0.35 3.03 19.81
N LEU A 193 0.62 4.17 20.42
CA LEU A 193 1.66 4.31 21.44
C LEU A 193 1.20 3.99 22.86
N LYS A 194 -0.09 3.85 23.12
CA LYS A 194 -0.63 3.61 24.46
C LYS A 194 -0.05 2.39 25.17
N LYS A 195 0.28 1.34 24.42
CA LYS A 195 0.89 0.12 24.98
C LYS A 195 2.41 0.25 25.21
N ILE A 196 3.03 1.26 24.66
CA ILE A 196 4.50 1.46 24.69
C ILE A 196 4.87 2.51 25.72
N LEU A 197 4.14 3.62 25.74
CA LEU A 197 4.44 4.77 26.60
C LEU A 197 3.49 4.92 27.82
N GLY A 198 2.44 4.12 27.88
CA GLY A 198 1.44 4.18 28.97
C GLY A 198 0.30 5.13 28.68
#